data_8595ce2386ffd4b475cd3a051844aedd
#
_entry.id   8595ce2386ffd4b475cd3a051844aedd
#
_cell.length_a   1.000
_cell.length_b   1.000
_cell.length_c   1.000
_cell.angle_alpha   90.00
_cell.angle_beta   90.00
_cell.angle_gamma   90.00
#
_symmetry.space_group_name_H-M   'P 1'
#
loop_
_entity.id
_entity.type
_entity.pdbx_description
1 polymer ?
#
loop_
_entity_poly.entity_id
_entity_poly.type
_entity_poly.pdbx_seq_one_letter_code
_entity_poly.pdbx_strand_id
1 'polypeptide(L)'
;MKKFMNFLRRHSKKFSLFSIVAVTLAMTAIVATAGFGPDRPTKVYNGPGTPGFDHVTFNSFTNVPNIGDERNFVTGKIAGADGGFYDPMTKVRGNDELLVRVYVHNNADPSLNANGSGIARNTKVRV
;
A
#
# COMPACT_ATOMS: atom_id res chain seq x y z
N MET A 1 9.44 -41.68 -38.05
CA MET A 1 8.74 -41.59 -36.75
C MET A 1 9.63 -41.89 -35.54
N LYS A 2 10.39 -43.00 -35.48
CA LYS A 2 11.20 -43.33 -34.27
C LYS A 2 12.25 -42.28 -33.88
N LYS A 3 12.89 -41.59 -34.82
CA LYS A 3 13.89 -40.54 -34.52
C LYS A 3 13.28 -39.29 -33.85
N PHE A 4 12.07 -38.92 -34.25
CA PHE A 4 11.35 -37.76 -33.67
C PHE A 4 10.86 -38.04 -32.24
N MET A 5 10.37 -39.24 -31.98
CA MET A 5 9.97 -39.67 -30.63
C MET A 5 11.15 -39.72 -29.65
N ASN A 6 12.33 -40.15 -30.12
CA ASN A 6 13.53 -40.17 -29.29
C ASN A 6 14.05 -38.75 -29.00
N PHE A 7 13.89 -37.80 -29.92
CA PHE A 7 14.21 -36.40 -29.71
C PHE A 7 13.32 -35.79 -28.64
N LEU A 8 12.00 -35.99 -28.71
CA LEU A 8 11.05 -35.50 -27.70
C LEU A 8 11.32 -36.11 -26.32
N ARG A 9 11.63 -37.42 -26.25
CA ARG A 9 11.91 -38.11 -24.98
C ARG A 9 13.23 -37.63 -24.34
N ARG A 10 14.21 -37.23 -25.13
CA ARG A 10 15.51 -36.76 -24.65
C ARG A 10 15.45 -35.29 -24.14
N HIS A 11 14.51 -34.52 -24.62
CA HIS A 11 14.35 -33.11 -24.26
C HIS A 11 13.19 -32.83 -23.27
N SER A 12 12.32 -33.81 -23.04
CA SER A 12 11.16 -33.65 -22.16
C SER A 12 11.52 -33.24 -20.72
N LYS A 13 12.62 -33.79 -20.17
CA LYS A 13 13.12 -33.42 -18.84
C LYS A 13 13.65 -31.97 -18.78
N LYS A 14 14.28 -31.49 -19.87
CA LYS A 14 14.78 -30.12 -19.96
C LYS A 14 13.64 -29.12 -20.16
N PHE A 15 12.63 -29.47 -20.95
CA PHE A 15 11.41 -28.66 -21.11
C PHE A 15 10.60 -28.56 -19.83
N SER A 16 10.47 -29.65 -19.07
CA SER A 16 9.79 -29.66 -17.78
C SER A 16 10.49 -28.77 -16.76
N LEU A 17 11.84 -28.83 -16.68
CA LEU A 17 12.61 -27.97 -15.79
C LEU A 17 12.49 -26.49 -16.16
N PHE A 18 12.53 -26.16 -17.44
CA PHE A 18 12.41 -24.79 -17.93
C PHE A 18 11.00 -24.21 -17.66
N SER A 19 9.97 -25.02 -17.81
CA SER A 19 8.59 -24.63 -17.50
C SER A 19 8.38 -24.41 -16.01
N ILE A 20 8.97 -25.23 -15.14
CA ILE A 20 8.89 -25.06 -13.69
C ILE A 20 9.62 -23.79 -13.25
N VAL A 21 10.81 -23.52 -13.78
CA VAL A 21 11.57 -22.30 -13.49
C VAL A 21 10.83 -21.05 -13.99
N ALA A 22 10.23 -21.08 -15.17
CA ALA A 22 9.46 -19.97 -15.72
C ALA A 22 8.19 -19.69 -14.90
N VAL A 23 7.50 -20.72 -14.42
CA VAL A 23 6.32 -20.57 -13.55
C VAL A 23 6.72 -20.05 -12.16
N THR A 24 7.85 -20.50 -11.61
CA THR A 24 8.35 -20.01 -10.31
C THR A 24 8.80 -18.54 -10.41
N LEU A 25 9.45 -18.14 -11.51
CA LEU A 25 9.80 -16.73 -11.75
C LEU A 25 8.57 -15.85 -11.98
N ALA A 26 7.51 -16.37 -12.61
CA ALA A 26 6.26 -15.62 -12.78
C ALA A 26 5.49 -15.45 -11.45
N MET A 27 5.64 -16.37 -10.50
CA MET A 27 5.03 -16.25 -9.17
C MET A 27 5.79 -15.32 -8.23
N THR A 28 7.07 -15.01 -8.49
CA THR A 28 7.85 -14.07 -7.65
C THR A 28 7.68 -12.60 -8.05
N ALA A 29 6.95 -12.32 -9.10
CA ALA A 29 6.60 -10.96 -9.51
C ALA A 29 5.25 -10.49 -8.91
N ILE A 30 4.86 -10.98 -7.75
CA ILE A 30 3.98 -10.20 -6.90
C ILE A 30 4.88 -9.12 -6.31
N VAL A 31 5.02 -8.02 -7.02
CA VAL A 31 5.43 -6.77 -6.41
C VAL A 31 4.35 -6.54 -5.35
N ALA A 32 4.65 -6.88 -4.10
CA ALA A 32 3.94 -6.31 -2.99
C ALA A 32 4.17 -4.80 -3.15
N THR A 33 3.27 -4.12 -3.82
CA THR A 33 3.12 -2.70 -3.63
C THR A 33 2.77 -2.59 -2.16
N ALA A 34 3.81 -2.42 -1.33
CA ALA A 34 3.68 -1.96 0.03
C ALA A 34 2.96 -0.62 -0.11
N GLY A 35 1.66 -0.69 -0.14
CA GLY A 35 0.91 0.41 -0.59
C GLY A 35 -0.16 0.72 0.42
N PHE A 36 -1.13 1.26 -0.01
CA PHE A 36 -2.21 1.98 0.57
C PHE A 36 -3.34 1.10 1.15
N GLY A 37 -3.09 -0.17 1.41
CA GLY A 37 -4.13 -1.09 1.89
C GLY A 37 -5.13 -1.47 0.77
N PRO A 38 -6.32 -1.98 1.12
CA PRO A 38 -7.33 -2.37 0.15
C PRO A 38 -7.73 -1.20 -0.74
N ASP A 39 -7.99 -1.49 -2.01
CA ASP A 39 -8.52 -0.50 -2.95
C ASP A 39 -9.86 0.04 -2.44
N ARG A 40 -10.01 1.35 -2.48
CA ARG A 40 -11.17 2.07 -1.95
C ARG A 40 -11.40 3.37 -2.71
N PRO A 41 -12.64 3.88 -2.74
CA PRO A 41 -12.93 5.17 -3.33
C PRO A 41 -12.07 6.28 -2.73
N THR A 42 -11.54 7.14 -3.57
CA THR A 42 -10.78 8.33 -3.16
C THR A 42 -11.40 9.59 -3.76
N LYS A 43 -11.14 10.74 -3.13
CA LYS A 43 -11.46 12.06 -3.65
C LYS A 43 -10.19 12.90 -3.70
N VAL A 44 -10.09 13.78 -4.69
CA VAL A 44 -9.01 14.76 -4.76
C VAL A 44 -9.32 15.91 -3.80
N TYR A 45 -8.37 16.24 -2.93
CA TYR A 45 -8.46 17.42 -2.09
C TYR A 45 -8.12 18.68 -2.90
N ASN A 46 -9.06 19.60 -2.98
CA ASN A 46 -8.95 20.85 -3.74
C ASN A 46 -8.89 22.08 -2.82
N GLY A 47 -8.60 21.91 -1.54
CA GLY A 47 -8.53 22.97 -0.56
C GLY A 47 -9.67 22.94 0.47
N PRO A 48 -9.70 23.92 1.37
CA PRO A 48 -10.79 24.08 2.35
C PRO A 48 -12.16 24.09 1.66
N GLY A 49 -13.10 23.31 2.19
CA GLY A 49 -14.43 23.14 1.61
C GLY A 49 -14.55 22.01 0.59
N THR A 50 -13.48 21.22 0.36
CA THR A 50 -13.61 19.98 -0.40
C THR A 50 -14.65 19.07 0.24
N PRO A 51 -15.73 18.67 -0.48
CA PRO A 51 -16.77 17.84 0.10
C PRO A 51 -16.24 16.49 0.57
N GLY A 52 -16.57 16.13 1.80
CA GLY A 52 -16.22 14.83 2.37
C GLY A 52 -17.02 13.68 1.74
N PHE A 53 -16.92 12.51 2.35
CA PHE A 53 -17.70 11.33 1.98
C PHE A 53 -19.05 11.35 2.73
N ASP A 54 -20.03 10.70 2.17
CA ASP A 54 -21.38 10.56 2.75
C ASP A 54 -21.46 9.53 3.90
N HIS A 55 -20.30 9.03 4.31
CA HIS A 55 -20.13 8.06 5.39
C HIS A 55 -18.77 8.20 6.05
N VAL A 56 -18.62 7.60 7.24
CA VAL A 56 -17.30 7.52 7.90
C VAL A 56 -16.35 6.69 7.04
N THR A 57 -15.27 7.30 6.63
CA THR A 57 -14.15 6.64 5.95
C THR A 57 -12.86 7.32 6.39
N PHE A 58 -11.73 6.61 6.31
CA PHE A 58 -10.45 7.12 6.75
C PHE A 58 -9.47 7.22 5.60
N ASN A 59 -8.64 8.28 5.62
CA ASN A 59 -7.49 8.43 4.73
C ASN A 59 -7.82 8.16 3.27
N SER A 60 -8.81 8.85 2.75
CA SER A 60 -9.35 8.65 1.40
C SER A 60 -9.25 9.90 0.50
N PHE A 61 -8.60 10.96 0.97
CA PHE A 61 -8.22 12.08 0.11
C PHE A 61 -6.84 11.86 -0.52
N THR A 62 -6.70 12.34 -1.75
CA THR A 62 -5.42 12.47 -2.46
C THR A 62 -5.09 13.96 -2.62
N ASN A 63 -3.83 14.28 -2.93
CA ASN A 63 -3.35 15.66 -3.12
C ASN A 63 -3.51 16.56 -1.89
N VAL A 64 -3.43 16.01 -0.68
CA VAL A 64 -3.50 16.77 0.57
C VAL A 64 -2.16 17.47 0.81
N PRO A 65 -2.13 18.79 1.10
CA PRO A 65 -0.88 19.50 1.36
C PRO A 65 -0.07 18.84 2.49
N ASN A 66 1.24 18.68 2.27
CA ASN A 66 2.20 18.05 3.19
C ASN A 66 1.99 16.57 3.52
N ILE A 67 0.89 15.97 3.05
CA ILE A 67 0.58 14.54 3.24
C ILE A 67 0.65 13.80 1.90
N GLY A 68 0.15 14.42 0.82
CA GLY A 68 0.01 13.79 -0.48
C GLY A 68 -1.23 12.90 -0.55
N ASP A 69 -1.01 11.63 -0.72
CA ASP A 69 -2.08 10.62 -0.69
C ASP A 69 -2.24 10.09 0.74
N GLU A 70 -3.40 10.35 1.35
CA GLU A 70 -3.67 9.95 2.74
C GLU A 70 -3.65 8.43 2.95
N ARG A 71 -3.80 7.64 1.89
CA ARG A 71 -3.69 6.18 1.98
C ARG A 71 -2.28 5.74 2.37
N ASN A 72 -1.28 6.59 2.13
CA ASN A 72 0.06 6.42 2.64
C ASN A 72 0.17 6.96 4.08
N PHE A 73 -0.51 6.32 5.00
CA PHE A 73 -0.72 6.81 6.35
C PHE A 73 0.32 6.36 7.39
N VAL A 74 1.20 5.44 7.03
CA VAL A 74 2.30 4.99 7.90
C VAL A 74 3.61 5.46 7.29
N THR A 75 4.29 6.33 7.98
CA THR A 75 5.60 6.84 7.57
C THR A 75 6.57 6.78 8.73
N GLY A 76 7.85 6.76 8.44
CA GLY A 76 8.85 6.66 9.48
C GLY A 76 10.10 7.48 9.21
N LYS A 77 10.92 7.63 10.24
CA LYS A 77 12.29 8.17 10.13
C LYS A 77 13.19 7.56 11.20
N ILE A 78 14.50 7.64 10.97
CA ILE A 78 15.48 7.34 12.00
C ILE A 78 15.40 8.41 13.10
N ALA A 79 15.38 8.00 14.37
CA ALA A 79 15.37 8.91 15.50
C ALA A 79 16.63 9.79 15.49
N GLY A 80 16.46 11.09 15.76
CA GLY A 80 17.56 12.05 15.71
C GLY A 80 18.01 12.47 14.30
N ALA A 81 17.49 11.86 13.23
CA ALA A 81 17.80 12.30 11.88
C ALA A 81 17.04 13.57 11.51
N ASP A 82 17.73 14.48 10.81
CA ASP A 82 17.09 15.65 10.21
C ASP A 82 16.13 15.27 9.09
N GLY A 83 15.16 16.14 8.79
CA GLY A 83 14.21 15.95 7.72
C GLY A 83 12.85 15.40 8.15
N GLY A 84 12.01 15.10 7.17
CA GLY A 84 10.64 14.64 7.35
C GLY A 84 10.51 13.14 7.59
N PHE A 85 9.27 12.70 7.70
CA PHE A 85 8.93 11.28 7.67
C PHE A 85 8.80 10.84 6.21
N TYR A 86 9.30 9.67 5.90
CA TYR A 86 9.34 9.13 4.52
C TYR A 86 8.69 7.76 4.44
N ASP A 87 8.21 7.48 3.24
CA ASP A 87 7.77 6.16 2.81
C ASP A 87 8.26 5.93 1.35
N PRO A 88 8.83 4.78 1.04
CA PRO A 88 9.25 3.74 1.98
C PRO A 88 10.50 4.15 2.75
N MET A 89 10.63 3.66 3.99
CA MET A 89 11.85 3.83 4.76
C MET A 89 12.96 2.99 4.16
N THR A 90 13.84 3.64 3.41
CA THR A 90 15.05 3.02 2.86
C THR A 90 16.26 3.33 3.74
N LYS A 91 17.25 2.45 3.76
CA LYS A 91 18.54 2.63 4.44
C LYS A 91 18.50 2.55 5.97
N VAL A 92 17.60 1.76 6.54
CA VAL A 92 17.60 1.44 7.97
C VAL A 92 18.70 0.43 8.27
N ARG A 93 19.45 0.61 9.37
CA ARG A 93 20.44 -0.32 9.89
C ARG A 93 19.88 -1.05 11.10
N GLY A 94 20.41 -2.23 11.42
CA GLY A 94 19.89 -3.08 12.49
C GLY A 94 19.87 -2.50 13.90
N ASN A 95 20.61 -1.41 14.14
CA ASN A 95 20.69 -0.74 15.44
C ASN A 95 20.04 0.66 15.42
N ASP A 96 19.37 1.03 14.35
CA ASP A 96 18.70 2.33 14.26
C ASP A 96 17.41 2.31 15.09
N GLU A 97 17.20 3.34 15.88
CA GLU A 97 15.92 3.63 16.52
C GLU A 97 15.01 4.33 15.52
N LEU A 98 13.76 3.87 15.42
CA LEU A 98 12.81 4.36 14.44
C LEU A 98 11.66 5.11 15.10
N LEU A 99 11.35 6.28 14.55
CA LEU A 99 10.11 6.99 14.82
C LEU A 99 9.10 6.66 13.74
N VAL A 100 7.98 6.08 14.12
CA VAL A 100 6.87 5.77 13.21
C VAL A 100 5.73 6.76 13.45
N ARG A 101 5.26 7.38 12.38
CA ARG A 101 4.09 8.25 12.39
C ARG A 101 2.94 7.54 11.70
N VAL A 102 1.79 7.49 12.38
CA VAL A 102 0.52 7.05 11.81
C VAL A 102 -0.38 8.27 11.67
N TYR A 103 -0.82 8.55 10.45
CA TYR A 103 -1.77 9.62 10.15
C TYR A 103 -3.18 9.03 10.07
N VAL A 104 -4.14 9.61 10.76
CA VAL A 104 -5.54 9.16 10.75
C VAL A 104 -6.44 10.37 10.54
N HIS A 105 -7.17 10.39 9.45
CA HIS A 105 -8.12 11.44 9.12
C HIS A 105 -9.48 10.82 8.77
N ASN A 106 -10.54 11.24 9.47
CA ASN A 106 -11.90 10.87 9.09
C ASN A 106 -12.38 11.83 7.99
N ASN A 107 -12.59 11.28 6.80
CA ASN A 107 -12.96 12.04 5.61
C ASN A 107 -14.49 12.15 5.40
N ALA A 108 -15.31 11.82 6.42
CA ALA A 108 -16.74 12.06 6.36
C ALA A 108 -17.04 13.56 6.17
N ASP A 109 -18.09 13.87 5.42
CA ASP A 109 -18.50 15.26 5.23
C ASP A 109 -18.91 15.89 6.58
N PRO A 110 -18.45 17.10 6.92
CA PRO A 110 -18.80 17.75 8.18
C PRO A 110 -20.30 17.96 8.40
N SER A 111 -21.09 18.04 7.34
CA SER A 111 -22.56 18.15 7.44
C SER A 111 -23.22 16.95 8.15
N LEU A 112 -22.56 15.81 8.13
CA LEU A 112 -23.01 14.58 8.79
C LEU A 112 -22.77 14.58 10.30
N ASN A 113 -22.05 15.56 10.83
CA ASN A 113 -21.75 15.64 12.26
C ASN A 113 -23.00 16.01 13.06
N ALA A 114 -23.93 16.77 12.50
CA ALA A 114 -25.13 17.22 13.18
C ALA A 114 -26.01 16.08 13.70
N ASN A 115 -26.09 14.97 12.95
CA ASN A 115 -26.84 13.76 13.32
C ASN A 115 -25.94 12.63 13.85
N GLY A 116 -24.63 12.88 13.92
CA GLY A 116 -23.62 11.93 14.40
C GLY A 116 -23.21 10.85 13.40
N SER A 117 -23.75 10.83 12.19
CA SER A 117 -23.41 9.81 11.17
C SER A 117 -22.01 10.00 10.58
N GLY A 118 -21.44 11.21 10.65
CA GLY A 118 -20.07 11.50 10.26
C GLY A 118 -19.02 11.26 11.36
N ILE A 119 -19.45 10.87 12.56
CA ILE A 119 -18.56 10.72 13.71
C ILE A 119 -18.06 9.29 13.83
N ALA A 120 -16.74 9.11 13.67
CA ALA A 120 -16.11 7.83 13.93
C ALA A 120 -16.08 7.53 15.42
N ARG A 121 -16.61 6.39 15.83
CA ARG A 121 -16.65 5.93 17.22
C ARG A 121 -15.82 4.66 17.39
N ASN A 122 -15.22 4.50 18.57
CA ASN A 122 -14.42 3.31 18.93
C ASN A 122 -13.33 2.95 17.93
N THR A 123 -12.75 3.97 17.28
CA THR A 123 -11.66 3.80 16.31
C THR A 123 -10.44 3.21 17.01
N LYS A 124 -9.86 2.17 16.41
CA LYS A 124 -8.64 1.52 16.90
C LYS A 124 -7.58 1.56 15.81
N VAL A 125 -6.39 2.00 16.18
CA VAL A 125 -5.18 1.88 15.35
C VAL A 125 -4.39 0.68 15.85
N ARG A 126 -3.99 -0.20 14.93
CA ARG A 126 -3.10 -1.32 15.22
C ARG A 126 -1.86 -1.18 14.34
N VAL A 127 -0.70 -1.25 14.93
CA VAL A 127 0.64 -1.24 14.30
C VAL A 127 1.36 -2.51 14.66
#